data_0fc442ca71431250f395244f0e48b9dc
#
_entry.id   0fc442ca71431250f395244f0e48b9dc
#
_cell.length_a   1.000
_cell.length_b   1.000
_cell.length_c   1.000
_cell.angle_alpha   90.00
_cell.angle_beta   90.00
_cell.angle_gamma   90.00
#
_symmetry.space_group_name_H-M   'P 1'
#
loop_
_entity.id
_entity.type
_entity.pdbx_description
1 polymer ?
#
loop_
_entity_poly.entity_id
_entity_poly.type
_entity_poly.pdbx_seq_one_letter_code
_entity_poly.pdbx_strand_id
1 'polypeptide(L)'
;ITETDQAKLREIIQREKAIEFFSENHRYFDVKHWKHKDIGNGICGGSMRAFTFNIKDVPEAVWPWDKKWIETWWETEYYQAFWSPAMFLEPFPQTEINKGTITQNPGY
;
A
#
# COMPACT_ATOMS: atom_id res chain seq x y z
N ILE A 1 13.97 12.96 17.42
CA ILE A 1 13.90 11.49 17.51
C ILE A 1 14.97 11.06 18.50
N THR A 2 14.59 10.45 19.61
CA THR A 2 15.51 10.01 20.68
C THR A 2 15.74 8.48 20.66
N GLU A 3 15.15 7.77 19.67
CA GLU A 3 15.29 6.32 19.57
C GLU A 3 16.71 5.95 19.11
N THR A 4 17.35 5.04 19.81
CA THR A 4 18.71 4.55 19.55
C THR A 4 18.73 3.11 19.02
N ASP A 5 17.62 2.38 19.15
CA ASP A 5 17.49 1.04 18.58
C ASP A 5 17.34 1.12 17.07
N GLN A 6 18.28 0.49 16.34
CA GLN A 6 18.33 0.54 14.88
C GLN A 6 17.06 -0.04 14.21
N ALA A 7 16.49 -1.10 14.77
CA ALA A 7 15.30 -1.74 14.21
C ALA A 7 14.08 -0.81 14.34
N LYS A 8 13.87 -0.25 15.53
CA LYS A 8 12.80 0.71 15.78
C LYS A 8 12.98 2.00 14.97
N LEU A 9 14.21 2.49 14.88
CA LEU A 9 14.50 3.67 14.07
C LEU A 9 14.14 3.44 12.59
N ARG A 10 14.45 2.24 12.06
CA ARG A 10 14.06 1.86 10.70
C ARG A 10 12.54 1.85 10.52
N GLU A 11 11.78 1.29 11.45
CA GLU A 11 10.31 1.29 11.41
C GLU A 11 9.74 2.71 11.42
N ILE A 12 10.29 3.58 12.26
CA ILE A 12 9.89 5.00 12.32
C ILE A 12 10.14 5.68 10.96
N ILE A 13 11.33 5.53 10.40
CA ILE A 13 11.69 6.13 9.10
C ILE A 13 10.77 5.60 7.98
N GLN A 14 10.49 4.30 7.96
CA GLN A 14 9.59 3.71 6.97
C GLN A 14 8.16 4.23 7.08
N ARG A 15 7.68 4.41 8.31
CA ARG A 15 6.37 5.00 8.59
C ARG A 15 6.30 6.46 8.17
N GLU A 16 7.26 7.28 8.58
CA GLU A 16 7.32 8.70 8.20
C GLU A 16 7.38 8.86 6.67
N LYS A 17 8.22 8.08 6.00
CA LYS A 17 8.29 8.10 4.54
C LYS A 17 6.94 7.73 3.90
N ALA A 18 6.21 6.77 4.45
CA ALA A 18 4.90 6.39 3.94
C ALA A 18 3.85 7.49 4.11
N ILE A 19 3.96 8.31 5.16
CA ILE A 19 3.06 9.43 5.42
C ILE A 19 3.41 10.63 4.53
N GLU A 20 4.69 11.03 4.52
CA GLU A 20 5.15 12.21 3.77
C GLU A 20 4.96 12.07 2.26
N PHE A 21 5.23 10.89 1.71
CA PHE A 21 5.08 10.61 0.28
C PHE A 21 3.77 9.90 -0.08
N PHE A 22 2.75 10.08 0.75
CA PHE A 22 1.42 9.59 0.44
C PHE A 22 0.91 10.21 -0.87
N SER A 23 0.38 9.39 -1.77
CA SER A 23 -0.08 9.77 -3.12
C SER A 23 1.00 10.07 -4.17
N GLU A 24 2.30 9.94 -3.85
CA GLU A 24 3.39 10.16 -4.82
C GLU A 24 3.88 8.87 -5.51
N ASN A 25 3.13 7.76 -5.37
CA ASN A 25 3.43 6.45 -5.93
C ASN A 25 4.75 5.80 -5.44
N HIS A 26 5.40 6.37 -4.43
CA HIS A 26 6.65 5.82 -3.88
C HIS A 26 6.43 4.53 -3.09
N ARG A 27 5.28 4.39 -2.42
CA ARG A 27 5.02 3.31 -1.47
C ARG A 27 5.22 1.91 -2.04
N TYR A 28 4.77 1.67 -3.27
CA TYR A 28 4.90 0.36 -3.92
C TYR A 28 6.37 -0.03 -4.10
N PHE A 29 7.19 0.88 -4.61
CA PHE A 29 8.62 0.63 -4.83
C PHE A 29 9.39 0.50 -3.52
N ASP A 30 9.07 1.32 -2.53
CA ASP A 30 9.72 1.30 -1.22
C ASP A 30 9.52 -0.03 -0.50
N VAL A 31 8.29 -0.55 -0.44
CA VAL A 31 8.00 -1.82 0.24
C VAL A 31 8.62 -3.01 -0.48
N LYS A 32 8.74 -2.95 -1.80
CA LYS A 32 9.47 -3.95 -2.60
C LYS A 32 10.97 -3.88 -2.32
N HIS A 33 11.56 -2.68 -2.35
CA HIS A 33 12.98 -2.46 -2.11
C HIS A 33 13.41 -2.89 -0.70
N TRP A 34 12.59 -2.58 0.29
CA TRP A 34 12.87 -2.97 1.68
C TRP A 34 12.53 -4.44 1.98
N LYS A 35 11.92 -5.15 1.06
CA LYS A 35 11.35 -6.49 1.27
C LYS A 35 10.50 -6.53 2.54
N HIS A 36 9.56 -5.57 2.63
CA HIS A 36 8.75 -5.39 3.82
C HIS A 36 8.04 -6.70 4.20
N LYS A 37 8.10 -7.08 5.48
CA LYS A 37 7.58 -8.36 5.99
C LYS A 37 6.10 -8.59 5.68
N ASP A 38 5.31 -7.53 5.68
CA ASP A 38 3.86 -7.57 5.46
C ASP A 38 3.46 -7.27 4.00
N ILE A 39 4.40 -7.30 3.06
CA ILE A 39 4.12 -6.94 1.67
C ILE A 39 3.03 -7.81 1.04
N GLY A 40 2.99 -9.09 1.37
CA GLY A 40 1.97 -10.05 0.92
C GLY A 40 0.73 -10.13 1.83
N ASN A 41 0.65 -9.28 2.85
CA ASN A 41 -0.41 -9.32 3.85
C ASN A 41 -0.93 -7.90 4.16
N GLY A 42 -1.74 -7.35 3.28
CA GLY A 42 -2.41 -6.06 3.45
C GLY A 42 -1.68 -4.84 2.86
N ILE A 43 -0.49 -5.02 2.21
CA ILE A 43 0.19 -3.91 1.52
C ILE A 43 0.07 -4.06 -0.01
N CYS A 44 0.65 -5.12 -0.59
CA CYS A 44 0.55 -5.42 -2.01
C CYS A 44 -0.20 -6.71 -2.29
N GLY A 45 -0.43 -7.52 -1.28
CA GLY A 45 -1.15 -8.79 -1.36
C GLY A 45 -1.95 -9.08 -0.10
N GLY A 46 -2.72 -10.17 -0.10
CA GLY A 46 -3.59 -10.55 1.00
C GLY A 46 -4.92 -9.81 1.00
N SER A 47 -5.56 -9.75 2.17
CA SER A 47 -6.85 -9.07 2.33
C SER A 47 -6.69 -7.56 2.24
N MET A 48 -7.25 -6.97 1.21
CA MET A 48 -7.34 -5.52 1.04
C MET A 48 -8.63 -5.03 1.68
N ARG A 49 -8.49 -4.08 2.59
CA ARG A 49 -9.60 -3.54 3.39
C ARG A 49 -9.98 -2.14 2.94
N ALA A 50 -11.26 -1.85 2.99
CA ALA A 50 -11.80 -0.53 2.71
C ALA A 50 -12.61 -0.04 3.91
N PHE A 51 -12.68 1.27 4.05
CA PHE A 51 -13.57 1.88 5.02
C PHE A 51 -14.95 2.10 4.40
N THR A 52 -15.98 1.68 5.12
CA THR A 52 -17.36 1.98 4.79
C THR A 52 -17.90 2.96 5.82
N PHE A 53 -18.66 3.95 5.36
CA PHE A 53 -19.15 5.05 6.18
C PHE A 53 -20.67 5.14 6.11
N ASN A 54 -21.33 5.30 7.24
CA ASN A 54 -22.69 5.84 7.31
C ASN A 54 -22.60 7.36 7.37
N ILE A 55 -23.29 8.02 6.45
CA ILE A 55 -23.33 9.46 6.36
C ILE A 55 -24.71 9.94 6.80
N LYS A 56 -24.73 10.84 7.78
CA LYS A 56 -25.94 11.52 8.22
C LYS A 56 -26.03 12.87 7.57
N ASP A 57 -27.21 13.19 7.03
CA ASP A 57 -27.53 14.51 6.55
C ASP A 57 -27.89 15.44 7.72
N VAL A 58 -27.33 16.63 7.73
CA VAL A 58 -27.61 17.72 8.69
C VAL A 58 -28.13 18.93 7.89
N PRO A 59 -29.42 18.92 7.50
CA PRO A 59 -29.97 19.91 6.60
C PRO A 59 -29.90 21.34 7.14
N GLU A 60 -29.97 21.48 8.48
CA GLU A 60 -29.88 22.74 9.22
C GLU A 60 -28.47 23.32 9.34
N ALA A 61 -27.44 22.61 8.90
CA ALA A 61 -26.09 23.12 8.93
C ALA A 61 -25.91 24.35 8.05
N VAL A 62 -25.29 25.38 8.60
CA VAL A 62 -25.07 26.68 7.92
C VAL A 62 -24.08 26.50 6.76
N TRP A 63 -23.03 25.72 6.95
CA TRP A 63 -21.99 25.54 5.95
C TRP A 63 -22.24 24.29 5.10
N PRO A 64 -22.01 24.37 3.77
CA PRO A 64 -22.25 23.24 2.87
C PRO A 64 -21.48 21.96 3.22
N TRP A 65 -20.26 22.08 3.76
CA TRP A 65 -19.42 20.96 4.16
C TRP A 65 -19.82 20.30 5.47
N ASP A 66 -20.64 20.98 6.30
CA ASP A 66 -21.18 20.42 7.55
C ASP A 66 -22.52 19.70 7.33
N LYS A 67 -23.09 19.78 6.13
CA LYS A 67 -24.39 19.17 5.80
C LYS A 67 -24.36 17.63 5.76
N LYS A 68 -23.17 17.08 5.63
CA LYS A 68 -22.95 15.63 5.67
C LYS A 68 -21.90 15.30 6.72
N TRP A 69 -22.25 14.43 7.61
CA TRP A 69 -21.38 14.02 8.70
C TRP A 69 -21.23 12.49 8.73
N ILE A 70 -20.01 12.01 9.03
CA ILE A 70 -19.78 10.58 9.23
C ILE A 70 -20.32 10.21 10.61
N GLU A 71 -21.42 9.44 10.63
CA GLU A 71 -22.05 8.97 11.87
C GLU A 71 -21.32 7.75 12.44
N THR A 72 -21.06 6.79 11.59
CA THR A 72 -20.32 5.56 11.94
C THR A 72 -19.46 5.11 10.78
N TRP A 73 -18.43 4.36 11.10
CA TRP A 73 -17.58 3.73 10.09
C TRP A 73 -17.12 2.36 10.56
N TRP A 74 -16.81 1.49 9.60
CA TRP A 74 -16.22 0.18 9.87
C TRP A 74 -15.34 -0.25 8.71
N GLU A 75 -14.43 -1.20 9.00
CA GLU A 75 -13.62 -1.83 7.97
C GLU A 75 -14.31 -3.03 7.38
N THR A 76 -14.27 -3.16 6.07
CA THR A 76 -14.73 -4.33 5.31
C THR A 76 -13.61 -4.87 4.46
N GLU A 77 -13.59 -6.20 4.26
CA GLU A 77 -12.74 -6.78 3.24
C GLU A 77 -13.30 -6.40 1.86
N TYR A 78 -12.43 -5.80 1.04
CA TYR A 78 -12.82 -5.34 -0.30
C TYR A 78 -12.49 -6.38 -1.36
N TYR A 79 -11.27 -6.92 -1.34
CA TYR A 79 -10.84 -8.02 -2.20
C TYR A 79 -9.56 -8.68 -1.66
N GLN A 80 -9.29 -9.90 -2.16
CA GLN A 80 -8.04 -10.61 -1.91
C GLN A 80 -7.06 -10.33 -3.05
N ALA A 81 -5.94 -9.71 -2.74
CA ALA A 81 -4.89 -9.47 -3.71
C ALA A 81 -3.87 -10.61 -3.72
N PHE A 82 -3.45 -11.01 -4.90
CA PHE A 82 -2.41 -12.02 -5.04
C PHE A 82 -1.02 -11.39 -4.91
N TRP A 83 -0.16 -12.05 -4.15
CA TRP A 83 1.25 -11.70 -4.04
C TRP A 83 2.10 -12.97 -4.03
N SER A 84 3.20 -12.96 -4.76
CA SER A 84 4.21 -14.01 -4.69
C SER A 84 5.62 -13.40 -4.57
N PRO A 85 6.61 -14.13 -4.03
CA PRO A 85 7.99 -13.65 -3.95
C PRO A 85 8.61 -13.28 -5.32
N ALA A 86 8.14 -13.88 -6.41
CA ALA A 86 8.56 -13.51 -7.77
C ALA A 86 8.30 -12.01 -8.07
N MET A 87 7.22 -11.44 -7.50
CA MET A 87 6.80 -10.07 -7.75
C MET A 87 7.72 -8.99 -7.11
N PHE A 88 8.78 -9.39 -6.38
CA PHE A 88 9.83 -8.44 -6.01
C PHE A 88 10.60 -7.92 -7.21
N LEU A 89 10.70 -8.72 -8.27
CA LEU A 89 11.31 -8.33 -9.53
C LEU A 89 10.22 -8.18 -10.59
N GLU A 90 10.40 -7.24 -11.51
CA GLU A 90 9.53 -7.14 -12.67
C GLU A 90 9.94 -8.16 -13.72
N PRO A 91 8.99 -8.79 -14.44
CA PRO A 91 9.34 -9.67 -15.53
C PRO A 91 9.96 -8.87 -16.70
N PHE A 92 10.94 -9.47 -17.36
CA PHE A 92 11.41 -8.92 -18.62
C PHE A 92 10.37 -9.09 -19.73
N PRO A 93 10.18 -8.10 -20.61
CA PRO A 93 9.30 -8.25 -21.76
C PRO A 93 9.73 -9.46 -22.62
N GLN A 94 8.75 -10.23 -23.09
CA GLN A 94 9.02 -11.44 -23.87
C GLN A 94 9.85 -11.14 -25.14
N THR A 95 9.69 -9.95 -25.69
CA THR A 95 10.49 -9.49 -26.85
C THR A 95 11.98 -9.42 -26.56
N GLU A 96 12.37 -9.07 -25.33
CA GLU A 96 13.76 -9.02 -24.91
C GLU A 96 14.31 -10.43 -24.62
N ILE A 97 13.51 -11.29 -24.01
CA ILE A 97 13.86 -12.71 -23.81
C ILE A 97 14.12 -13.40 -25.16
N ASN A 98 13.28 -13.14 -26.17
CA ASN A 98 13.40 -13.75 -27.49
C ASN A 98 14.67 -13.36 -28.24
N LYS A 99 15.36 -12.28 -27.84
CA LYS A 99 16.68 -11.92 -28.39
C LYS A 99 17.80 -12.87 -27.93
N GLY A 100 17.53 -13.70 -26.91
CA GLY A 100 18.47 -14.72 -26.43
C GLY A 100 19.64 -14.19 -25.60
N THR A 101 19.65 -12.90 -25.25
CA THR A 101 20.73 -12.26 -24.48
C THR A 101 20.48 -12.23 -22.99
N ILE A 102 19.23 -12.38 -22.56
CA ILE A 102 18.81 -12.36 -21.15
C ILE A 102 17.89 -13.52 -20.85
N THR A 103 17.90 -13.94 -19.59
CA THR A 103 16.97 -14.94 -19.02
C THR A 103 15.91 -14.25 -18.19
N GLN A 104 14.70 -14.83 -18.16
CA GLN A 104 13.61 -14.32 -17.32
C GLN A 104 13.94 -14.35 -15.83
N ASN A 105 13.42 -13.40 -15.08
CA ASN A 105 13.50 -13.43 -13.64
C ASN A 105 12.85 -14.68 -13.05
N PRO A 106 13.37 -15.22 -11.92
CA PRO A 106 12.80 -16.41 -11.31
C PRO A 106 11.33 -16.25 -10.95
N GLY A 107 10.52 -17.23 -11.33
CA GLY A 107 9.09 -17.28 -11.00
C GLY A 107 8.15 -16.77 -12.10
N TYR A 108 8.69 -16.37 -13.26
CA TYR A 108 7.93 -15.98 -14.44
C TYR A 108 8.16 -16.94 -15.61
#